data_15f5d2b5365eb5bf86b1c4ae659f653e
#
_entry.id   15f5d2b5365eb5bf86b1c4ae659f653e
#
_cell.length_a   1.000
_cell.length_b   1.000
_cell.length_c   1.000
_cell.angle_alpha   90.00
_cell.angle_beta   90.00
_cell.angle_gamma   90.00
#
_symmetry.space_group_name_H-M   'P 1'
#
loop_
_entity.id
_entity.type
_entity.pdbx_description
1 polymer ?
#
loop_
_entity_poly.entity_id
_entity_poly.type
_entity_poly.pdbx_seq_one_letter_code
_entity_poly.pdbx_strand_id
1 'polypeptide(L)'
;MLPFSHILRKPNQAFRTEKILAAIDLGTNSFHIVVVKLRPDGTLEYLTKEKESVRLGSGSSDYAVIREDAMERGLACLKRFKTLADSYNAEIRAVATSALREAENRQVFLDEAEKETGIQIQVISGNEEARLIYLGILQGLPVFDKRILLIDIGGGSTELLIGEKGEILFSTSMKLGAIRLTEKYLKKDPISPTDLQKCRIHIESVLSAFLPQIEKLKPFMVVGSSGTITSVTSMVLEKKGEKRERLNGTEIPIDSFKEIRKQVLDAESLKKRLKIPGLDAKRGDIIVGGILVLDEVLQRIKAPALTVSDFALREGIVYDTIESWYRHTDTSLPRLDNIRDKAIKTVANLYPQGKKHAETVTKLTLQLFDDLKDLHGLGNLERDYLETACYLHQVGLCISHHNYHKHSYYIIRNSEAMVGFSNAEIEIIALLARYHRKGGPKGKHEEFKALRPEDQLLVRKLASFLRIGDGLDRSEKSIIDRLDAVVEKGKVNCRLYYQKNEDPNLEIWSVSEKKDLFEVTFNTNLEFHLHPI
;
A
#
# COMPACT_ATOMS: atom_id res chain seq x y z
N MET A 1 -24.88 -14.58 -3.84
CA MET A 1 -23.57 -15.10 -4.30
C MET A 1 -23.25 -14.40 -5.62
N LEU A 2 -22.28 -13.49 -5.64
CA LEU A 2 -21.80 -12.90 -6.89
C LEU A 2 -20.69 -13.82 -7.41
N PRO A 3 -20.72 -14.22 -8.68
CA PRO A 3 -19.69 -15.09 -9.22
C PRO A 3 -18.37 -14.32 -9.36
N PHE A 4 -17.30 -14.92 -8.88
CA PHE A 4 -15.88 -14.49 -9.01
C PHE A 4 -15.40 -14.28 -10.46
N SER A 5 -16.30 -14.38 -11.45
CA SER A 5 -15.99 -14.71 -12.84
C SER A 5 -15.35 -13.62 -13.69
N HIS A 6 -15.18 -12.39 -13.19
CA HIS A 6 -14.72 -11.30 -14.07
C HIS A 6 -13.27 -10.83 -13.84
N ILE A 7 -12.69 -11.07 -12.67
CA ILE A 7 -11.33 -10.61 -12.35
C ILE A 7 -10.39 -11.78 -12.03
N LEU A 8 -10.87 -12.79 -11.30
CA LEU A 8 -10.13 -14.03 -11.12
C LEU A 8 -10.60 -15.03 -12.17
N ARG A 9 -9.82 -15.24 -13.25
CA ARG A 9 -10.05 -16.41 -14.12
C ARG A 9 -10.04 -17.64 -13.22
N LYS A 10 -10.99 -18.58 -13.44
CA LYS A 10 -11.03 -19.86 -12.72
C LYS A 10 -9.62 -20.42 -12.69
N PRO A 11 -8.97 -20.59 -11.52
CA PRO A 11 -7.66 -21.19 -11.47
C PRO A 11 -7.78 -22.63 -12.00
N ASN A 12 -6.90 -23.02 -12.92
CA ASN A 12 -6.83 -24.38 -13.41
C ASN A 12 -6.39 -25.37 -12.32
N GLN A 13 -5.94 -24.89 -11.16
CA GLN A 13 -5.67 -25.67 -9.95
C GLN A 13 -6.28 -24.94 -8.75
N ALA A 14 -7.35 -25.50 -8.22
CA ALA A 14 -7.95 -25.12 -6.96
C ALA A 14 -6.95 -25.37 -5.79
N PHE A 15 -7.06 -24.59 -4.70
CA PHE A 15 -6.36 -24.93 -3.47
C PHE A 15 -6.77 -26.35 -3.05
N ARG A 16 -5.79 -27.17 -2.60
CA ARG A 16 -6.10 -28.51 -2.09
C ARG A 16 -6.84 -28.47 -0.75
N THR A 17 -6.77 -27.35 -0.04
CA THR A 17 -7.38 -27.16 1.29
C THR A 17 -8.04 -25.79 1.39
N GLU A 18 -9.07 -25.70 2.23
CA GLU A 18 -9.69 -24.43 2.61
C GLU A 18 -8.65 -23.52 3.29
N LYS A 19 -8.72 -22.21 3.01
CA LYS A 19 -7.93 -21.19 3.71
C LYS A 19 -8.85 -20.17 4.38
N ILE A 20 -8.50 -19.74 5.57
CA ILE A 20 -9.25 -18.73 6.31
C ILE A 20 -8.34 -17.52 6.53
N LEU A 21 -8.86 -16.34 6.20
CA LEU A 21 -8.18 -15.06 6.29
C LEU A 21 -8.97 -14.11 7.19
N ALA A 22 -8.30 -13.47 8.12
CA ALA A 22 -8.78 -12.31 8.85
C ALA A 22 -8.09 -11.05 8.33
N ALA A 23 -8.84 -10.20 7.63
CA ALA A 23 -8.35 -8.91 7.18
C ALA A 23 -8.75 -7.83 8.18
N ILE A 24 -7.75 -7.08 8.69
CA ILE A 24 -7.92 -6.02 9.68
C ILE A 24 -7.52 -4.69 9.05
N ASP A 25 -8.43 -3.72 9.10
CA ASP A 25 -8.23 -2.33 8.69
C ASP A 25 -8.18 -1.43 9.93
N LEU A 26 -7.03 -0.81 10.19
CA LEU A 26 -6.81 0.13 11.28
C LEU A 26 -6.96 1.57 10.75
N GLY A 27 -8.20 2.01 10.64
CA GLY A 27 -8.54 3.37 10.21
C GLY A 27 -8.42 4.41 11.34
N THR A 28 -8.37 5.68 10.97
CA THR A 28 -8.29 6.80 11.93
C THR A 28 -9.48 6.87 12.88
N ASN A 29 -10.69 6.54 12.40
CA ASN A 29 -11.92 6.57 13.19
C ASN A 29 -12.30 5.21 13.78
N SER A 30 -12.16 4.16 13.01
CA SER A 30 -12.66 2.83 13.36
C SER A 30 -11.69 1.77 12.90
N PHE A 31 -11.57 0.69 13.69
CA PHE A 31 -10.94 -0.55 13.28
C PHE A 31 -12.01 -1.50 12.79
N HIS A 32 -11.69 -2.23 11.75
CA HIS A 32 -12.58 -3.20 11.12
C HIS A 32 -11.87 -4.53 11.00
N ILE A 33 -12.60 -5.63 11.22
CA ILE A 33 -12.15 -6.98 10.88
C ILE A 33 -13.21 -7.66 10.01
N VAL A 34 -12.74 -8.44 9.05
CA VAL A 34 -13.56 -9.42 8.34
C VAL A 34 -12.82 -10.75 8.33
N VAL A 35 -13.53 -11.83 8.67
CA VAL A 35 -13.01 -13.18 8.52
C VAL A 35 -13.71 -13.84 7.35
N VAL A 36 -12.93 -14.33 6.39
CA VAL A 36 -13.41 -15.00 5.19
C VAL A 36 -12.78 -16.36 5.04
N LYS A 37 -13.54 -17.29 4.50
CA LYS A 37 -13.08 -18.62 4.10
C LYS A 37 -13.01 -18.68 2.58
N LEU A 38 -11.84 -19.01 2.05
CA LEU A 38 -11.64 -19.35 0.65
C LEU A 38 -11.78 -20.86 0.48
N ARG A 39 -12.78 -21.28 -0.27
CA ARG A 39 -13.03 -22.69 -0.58
C ARG A 39 -12.16 -23.16 -1.75
N PRO A 40 -11.95 -24.49 -1.90
CA PRO A 40 -11.16 -25.05 -3.00
C PRO A 40 -11.68 -24.69 -4.40
N ASP A 41 -12.98 -24.42 -4.54
CA ASP A 41 -13.61 -23.99 -5.80
C ASP A 41 -13.42 -22.50 -6.11
N GLY A 42 -12.68 -21.77 -5.25
CA GLY A 42 -12.44 -20.33 -5.39
C GLY A 42 -13.56 -19.45 -4.85
N THR A 43 -14.60 -20.02 -4.23
CA THR A 43 -15.69 -19.22 -3.63
C THR A 43 -15.26 -18.66 -2.29
N LEU A 44 -15.68 -17.40 -2.01
CA LEU A 44 -15.49 -16.73 -0.72
C LEU A 44 -16.77 -16.80 0.11
N GLU A 45 -16.60 -17.27 1.33
CA GLU A 45 -17.62 -17.25 2.36
C GLU A 45 -17.23 -16.25 3.46
N TYR A 46 -18.07 -15.28 3.72
CA TYR A 46 -17.90 -14.33 4.82
C TYR A 46 -18.39 -14.97 6.12
N LEU A 47 -17.45 -15.24 7.04
CA LEU A 47 -17.77 -15.91 8.31
C LEU A 47 -18.23 -14.90 9.36
N THR A 48 -17.54 -13.77 9.49
CA THR A 48 -17.93 -12.69 10.41
C THR A 48 -17.35 -11.34 9.97
N LYS A 49 -17.99 -10.26 10.44
CA LYS A 49 -17.54 -8.87 10.27
C LYS A 49 -17.79 -8.11 11.54
N GLU A 50 -16.75 -7.40 12.04
CA GLU A 50 -16.90 -6.50 13.17
C GLU A 50 -16.29 -5.14 12.87
N LYS A 51 -16.83 -4.13 13.56
CA LYS A 51 -16.38 -2.74 13.49
C LYS A 51 -16.38 -2.12 14.88
N GLU A 52 -15.28 -1.46 15.24
CA GLU A 52 -15.17 -0.72 16.49
C GLU A 52 -14.69 0.70 16.27
N SER A 53 -15.34 1.66 16.96
CA SER A 53 -14.97 3.07 16.93
C SER A 53 -13.83 3.32 17.94
N VAL A 54 -12.59 3.17 17.50
CA VAL A 54 -11.38 3.38 18.31
C VAL A 54 -11.03 4.86 18.41
N ARG A 55 -11.31 5.63 17.34
CA ARG A 55 -10.96 7.05 17.22
C ARG A 55 -9.47 7.32 17.49
N LEU A 56 -8.60 6.56 16.84
CA LEU A 56 -7.16 6.64 17.04
C LEU A 56 -6.59 8.04 16.77
N GLY A 57 -7.19 8.77 15.83
CA GLY A 57 -6.79 10.13 15.46
C GLY A 57 -7.46 11.25 16.28
N SER A 58 -8.23 10.94 17.34
CA SER A 58 -8.89 11.99 18.12
C SER A 58 -7.94 12.77 19.01
N GLY A 59 -8.19 14.09 19.14
CA GLY A 59 -7.46 14.98 20.05
C GLY A 59 -6.14 15.53 19.50
N SER A 60 -5.80 15.27 18.24
CA SER A 60 -4.63 15.85 17.56
C SER A 60 -5.06 16.36 16.18
N SER A 61 -4.93 17.66 15.94
CA SER A 61 -5.34 18.29 14.66
C SER A 61 -4.50 17.83 13.47
N ASP A 62 -3.25 17.43 13.71
CA ASP A 62 -2.30 17.07 12.68
C ASP A 62 -1.83 15.60 12.74
N TYR A 63 -2.40 14.81 13.67
CA TYR A 63 -2.01 13.40 13.91
C TYR A 63 -0.51 13.18 14.16
N ALA A 64 0.19 14.22 14.60
CA ALA A 64 1.62 14.12 14.89
C ALA A 64 1.90 13.11 16.00
N VAL A 65 0.99 12.98 16.97
CA VAL A 65 1.12 12.06 18.09
C VAL A 65 -0.20 11.36 18.36
N ILE A 66 -0.17 10.03 18.50
CA ILE A 66 -1.31 9.25 18.99
C ILE A 66 -1.32 9.34 20.51
N ARG A 67 -2.45 9.71 21.08
CA ARG A 67 -2.62 9.83 22.52
C ARG A 67 -2.62 8.46 23.20
N GLU A 68 -2.16 8.41 24.43
CA GLU A 68 -2.07 7.18 25.22
C GLU A 68 -3.44 6.49 25.36
N ASP A 69 -4.49 7.24 25.69
CA ASP A 69 -5.86 6.71 25.80
C ASP A 69 -6.40 6.13 24.49
N ALA A 70 -5.96 6.68 23.33
CA ALA A 70 -6.32 6.16 22.03
C ALA A 70 -5.51 4.88 21.69
N MET A 71 -4.24 4.82 22.10
CA MET A 71 -3.42 3.60 21.96
C MET A 71 -4.04 2.45 22.77
N GLU A 72 -4.39 2.69 24.05
CA GLU A 72 -5.03 1.68 24.90
C GLU A 72 -6.32 1.13 24.29
N ARG A 73 -7.19 2.01 23.74
CA ARG A 73 -8.40 1.56 23.03
C ARG A 73 -8.08 0.73 21.80
N GLY A 74 -7.05 1.15 21.04
CA GLY A 74 -6.60 0.43 19.84
C GLY A 74 -6.08 -0.96 20.19
N LEU A 75 -5.22 -1.08 21.20
CA LEU A 75 -4.68 -2.36 21.67
C LEU A 75 -5.78 -3.28 22.22
N ALA A 76 -6.72 -2.74 23.01
CA ALA A 76 -7.87 -3.51 23.50
C ALA A 76 -8.73 -4.06 22.34
N CYS A 77 -8.94 -3.27 21.28
CA CYS A 77 -9.64 -3.72 20.09
C CYS A 77 -8.87 -4.82 19.36
N LEU A 78 -7.55 -4.65 19.15
CA LEU A 78 -6.71 -5.66 18.50
C LEU A 78 -6.68 -7.00 19.25
N LYS A 79 -6.65 -6.99 20.58
CA LYS A 79 -6.77 -8.21 21.39
C LYS A 79 -8.07 -8.97 21.10
N ARG A 80 -9.20 -8.26 21.02
CA ARG A 80 -10.49 -8.88 20.66
C ARG A 80 -10.48 -9.42 19.24
N PHE A 81 -9.93 -8.66 18.28
CA PHE A 81 -9.82 -9.10 16.89
C PHE A 81 -8.89 -10.31 16.74
N LYS A 82 -7.81 -10.38 17.53
CA LYS A 82 -6.95 -11.55 17.60
C LYS A 82 -7.70 -12.78 18.11
N THR A 83 -8.41 -12.65 19.22
CA THR A 83 -9.25 -13.74 19.76
C THR A 83 -10.28 -14.22 18.74
N LEU A 84 -10.92 -13.29 18.03
CA LEU A 84 -11.88 -13.64 16.97
C LEU A 84 -11.19 -14.38 15.82
N ALA A 85 -10.06 -13.89 15.32
CA ALA A 85 -9.31 -14.54 14.24
C ALA A 85 -8.84 -15.94 14.63
N ASP A 86 -8.33 -16.10 15.88
CA ASP A 86 -7.87 -17.39 16.41
C ASP A 86 -9.01 -18.41 16.53
N SER A 87 -10.22 -17.98 16.88
CA SER A 87 -11.38 -18.89 16.96
C SER A 87 -11.72 -19.55 15.63
N TYR A 88 -11.27 -18.96 14.51
CA TYR A 88 -11.40 -19.51 13.16
C TYR A 88 -10.09 -20.12 12.62
N ASN A 89 -8.98 -20.10 13.38
CA ASN A 89 -7.65 -20.43 12.87
C ASN A 89 -7.28 -19.64 11.62
N ALA A 90 -7.63 -18.34 11.57
CA ALA A 90 -7.44 -17.49 10.42
C ALA A 90 -6.02 -16.92 10.36
N GLU A 91 -5.43 -16.91 9.15
CA GLU A 91 -4.24 -16.10 8.86
C GLU A 91 -4.63 -14.62 8.95
N ILE A 92 -3.84 -13.81 9.65
CA ILE A 92 -4.15 -12.38 9.86
C ILE A 92 -3.33 -11.53 8.91
N ARG A 93 -4.00 -10.61 8.20
CA ARG A 93 -3.37 -9.47 7.52
C ARG A 93 -3.96 -8.18 8.06
N ALA A 94 -3.13 -7.38 8.73
CA ALA A 94 -3.51 -6.11 9.33
C ALA A 94 -2.85 -4.95 8.60
N VAL A 95 -3.65 -3.95 8.23
CA VAL A 95 -3.21 -2.77 7.49
C VAL A 95 -3.61 -1.51 8.26
N ALA A 96 -2.69 -0.55 8.37
CA ALA A 96 -2.93 0.74 9.01
C ALA A 96 -2.79 1.91 8.02
N THR A 97 -3.64 2.91 8.22
CA THR A 97 -3.77 4.04 7.31
C THR A 97 -3.38 5.38 7.96
N SER A 98 -4.03 6.46 7.63
CA SER A 98 -3.65 7.85 7.87
C SER A 98 -3.15 8.15 9.29
N ALA A 99 -3.84 7.75 10.36
CA ALA A 99 -3.42 8.08 11.72
C ALA A 99 -2.05 7.49 12.09
N LEU A 100 -1.85 6.18 11.86
CA LEU A 100 -0.56 5.52 12.10
C LEU A 100 0.50 5.90 11.04
N ARG A 101 0.09 6.18 9.80
CA ARG A 101 1.00 6.65 8.75
C ARG A 101 1.69 7.98 9.12
N GLU A 102 0.98 8.88 9.76
CA GLU A 102 1.45 10.23 10.06
C GLU A 102 2.08 10.38 11.46
N ALA A 103 1.71 9.53 12.41
CA ALA A 103 2.14 9.66 13.80
C ALA A 103 3.66 9.43 13.97
N GLU A 104 4.33 10.34 14.66
CA GLU A 104 5.75 10.24 15.02
C GLU A 104 6.00 9.10 16.01
N ASN A 105 5.05 8.88 16.93
CA ASN A 105 5.11 7.82 17.93
C ASN A 105 4.46 6.49 17.48
N ARG A 106 4.21 6.31 16.17
CA ARG A 106 3.57 5.09 15.65
C ARG A 106 4.29 3.81 16.03
N GLN A 107 5.63 3.86 16.10
CA GLN A 107 6.42 2.66 16.39
C GLN A 107 6.10 2.09 17.77
N VAL A 108 5.86 2.93 18.76
CA VAL A 108 5.43 2.49 20.10
C VAL A 108 4.15 1.66 20.03
N PHE A 109 3.15 2.14 19.27
CA PHE A 109 1.90 1.40 19.10
C PHE A 109 2.09 0.08 18.33
N LEU A 110 2.93 0.08 17.29
CA LEU A 110 3.20 -1.11 16.47
C LEU A 110 3.90 -2.19 17.30
N ASP A 111 4.91 -1.81 18.08
CA ASP A 111 5.68 -2.73 18.94
C ASP A 111 4.80 -3.32 20.05
N GLU A 112 3.97 -2.50 20.69
CA GLU A 112 3.03 -2.98 21.71
C GLU A 112 1.95 -3.90 21.14
N ALA A 113 1.42 -3.57 19.95
CA ALA A 113 0.45 -4.41 19.24
C ALA A 113 1.05 -5.78 18.91
N GLU A 114 2.27 -5.83 18.34
CA GLU A 114 2.95 -7.08 18.04
C GLU A 114 3.27 -7.88 19.32
N LYS A 115 3.79 -7.22 20.35
CA LYS A 115 4.11 -7.86 21.64
C LYS A 115 2.89 -8.47 22.33
N GLU A 116 1.76 -7.75 22.33
CA GLU A 116 0.56 -8.16 23.07
C GLU A 116 -0.35 -9.12 22.29
N THR A 117 -0.32 -9.08 20.96
CA THR A 117 -1.25 -9.83 20.12
C THR A 117 -0.57 -10.72 19.07
N GLY A 118 0.72 -10.54 18.80
CA GLY A 118 1.41 -11.20 17.70
C GLY A 118 0.98 -10.67 16.31
N ILE A 119 0.16 -9.62 16.23
CA ILE A 119 -0.29 -9.06 14.96
C ILE A 119 0.76 -8.09 14.42
N GLN A 120 1.31 -8.41 13.25
CA GLN A 120 2.15 -7.50 12.50
C GLN A 120 1.28 -6.57 11.65
N ILE A 121 1.41 -5.26 11.88
CA ILE A 121 0.60 -4.23 11.23
C ILE A 121 1.41 -3.58 10.11
N GLN A 122 0.92 -3.66 8.88
CA GLN A 122 1.52 -3.00 7.72
C GLN A 122 0.98 -1.56 7.60
N VAL A 123 1.84 -0.57 7.77
CA VAL A 123 1.47 0.84 7.50
C VAL A 123 1.63 1.11 6.01
N ILE A 124 0.53 1.42 5.32
CA ILE A 124 0.51 1.61 3.86
C ILE A 124 0.50 3.10 3.47
N SER A 125 0.98 3.38 2.25
CA SER A 125 0.87 4.71 1.65
C SER A 125 -0.57 5.06 1.29
N GLY A 126 -0.88 6.34 1.08
CA GLY A 126 -2.22 6.75 0.66
C GLY A 126 -2.61 6.22 -0.72
N ASN A 127 -1.66 6.11 -1.64
CA ASN A 127 -1.91 5.54 -2.97
C ASN A 127 -2.15 4.03 -2.91
N GLU A 128 -1.46 3.32 -2.02
CA GLU A 128 -1.73 1.90 -1.77
C GLU A 128 -3.10 1.70 -1.10
N GLU A 129 -3.48 2.58 -0.18
CA GLU A 129 -4.82 2.61 0.39
C GLU A 129 -5.90 2.78 -0.70
N ALA A 130 -5.74 3.78 -1.59
CA ALA A 130 -6.64 4.01 -2.73
C ALA A 130 -6.72 2.80 -3.68
N ARG A 131 -5.57 2.14 -3.95
CA ARG A 131 -5.51 0.91 -4.76
C ARG A 131 -6.32 -0.22 -4.14
N LEU A 132 -6.10 -0.49 -2.86
CA LEU A 132 -6.84 -1.56 -2.18
C LEU A 132 -8.34 -1.27 -2.13
N ILE A 133 -8.74 -0.02 -1.89
CA ILE A 133 -10.15 0.38 -1.94
C ILE A 133 -10.73 0.12 -3.33
N TYR A 134 -10.01 0.51 -4.40
CA TYR A 134 -10.45 0.26 -5.78
C TYR A 134 -10.60 -1.24 -6.05
N LEU A 135 -9.65 -2.05 -5.61
CA LEU A 135 -9.74 -3.52 -5.74
C LEU A 135 -10.99 -4.07 -5.03
N GLY A 136 -11.30 -3.58 -3.83
CA GLY A 136 -12.53 -3.93 -3.12
C GLY A 136 -13.79 -3.55 -3.90
N ILE A 137 -13.85 -2.34 -4.44
CA ILE A 137 -15.00 -1.83 -5.21
C ILE A 137 -15.23 -2.65 -6.48
N LEU A 138 -14.18 -3.03 -7.20
CA LEU A 138 -14.28 -3.89 -8.39
C LEU A 138 -14.91 -5.25 -8.09
N GLN A 139 -14.84 -5.74 -6.84
CA GLN A 139 -15.48 -6.97 -6.43
C GLN A 139 -16.95 -6.77 -6.02
N GLY A 140 -17.28 -5.58 -5.54
CA GLY A 140 -18.62 -5.24 -5.06
C GLY A 140 -19.57 -4.71 -6.11
N LEU A 141 -19.06 -4.09 -7.17
CA LEU A 141 -19.84 -3.39 -8.18
C LEU A 141 -19.46 -3.82 -9.60
N PRO A 142 -20.41 -3.86 -10.56
CA PRO A 142 -20.15 -4.18 -11.98
C PRO A 142 -19.62 -2.95 -12.72
N VAL A 143 -18.43 -2.47 -12.31
CA VAL A 143 -17.82 -1.22 -12.82
C VAL A 143 -16.47 -1.44 -13.51
N PHE A 144 -16.07 -2.70 -13.74
CA PHE A 144 -14.78 -3.05 -14.33
C PHE A 144 -14.54 -2.35 -15.68
N ASP A 145 -15.52 -2.40 -16.60
CA ASP A 145 -15.40 -1.79 -17.94
C ASP A 145 -15.73 -0.28 -17.97
N LYS A 146 -15.92 0.34 -16.81
CA LYS A 146 -16.26 1.76 -16.69
C LYS A 146 -15.08 2.54 -16.14
N ARG A 147 -14.85 3.74 -16.71
CA ARG A 147 -13.94 4.71 -16.09
C ARG A 147 -14.66 5.38 -14.92
N ILE A 148 -14.26 5.02 -13.70
CA ILE A 148 -14.88 5.54 -12.48
C ILE A 148 -13.96 6.54 -11.78
N LEU A 149 -14.54 7.54 -11.12
CA LEU A 149 -13.89 8.28 -10.04
C LEU A 149 -14.34 7.68 -8.71
N LEU A 150 -13.42 7.09 -8.01
CA LEU A 150 -13.59 6.65 -6.63
C LEU A 150 -13.36 7.81 -5.68
N ILE A 151 -14.24 7.97 -4.69
CA ILE A 151 -14.12 8.88 -3.56
C ILE A 151 -14.27 8.08 -2.27
N ASP A 152 -13.22 8.04 -1.45
CA ASP A 152 -13.29 7.47 -0.10
C ASP A 152 -12.97 8.55 0.94
N ILE A 153 -13.94 8.86 1.80
CA ILE A 153 -13.80 9.92 2.82
C ILE A 153 -13.63 9.25 4.17
N GLY A 154 -12.38 9.09 4.56
CA GLY A 154 -11.98 8.54 5.85
C GLY A 154 -12.03 9.56 7.01
N GLY A 155 -11.53 9.14 8.16
CA GLY A 155 -11.41 10.02 9.33
C GLY A 155 -10.25 11.02 9.18
N GLY A 156 -9.10 10.59 8.68
CA GLY A 156 -7.87 11.36 8.57
C GLY A 156 -7.56 11.87 7.18
N SER A 157 -7.92 11.10 6.15
CA SER A 157 -7.64 11.38 4.75
C SER A 157 -8.88 11.23 3.87
N THR A 158 -8.76 11.67 2.63
CA THR A 158 -9.69 11.37 1.54
C THR A 158 -8.88 10.88 0.34
N GLU A 159 -9.24 9.72 -0.16
CA GLU A 159 -8.64 9.11 -1.34
C GLU A 159 -9.50 9.43 -2.56
N LEU A 160 -8.84 9.90 -3.64
CA LEU A 160 -9.43 10.01 -4.97
C LEU A 160 -8.64 9.10 -5.91
N LEU A 161 -9.35 8.30 -6.71
CA LEU A 161 -8.74 7.44 -7.71
C LEU A 161 -9.60 7.39 -8.97
N ILE A 162 -8.97 7.52 -10.14
CA ILE A 162 -9.63 7.21 -11.41
C ILE A 162 -9.06 5.89 -11.91
N GLY A 163 -9.97 4.93 -12.13
CA GLY A 163 -9.63 3.61 -12.62
C GLY A 163 -10.55 3.16 -13.74
N GLU A 164 -10.03 2.30 -14.62
CA GLU A 164 -10.73 1.67 -15.74
C GLU A 164 -10.11 0.31 -16.02
N LYS A 165 -10.92 -0.73 -16.15
CA LYS A 165 -10.47 -2.11 -16.48
C LYS A 165 -9.40 -2.67 -15.53
N GLY A 166 -9.49 -2.32 -14.25
CA GLY A 166 -8.50 -2.70 -13.25
C GLY A 166 -7.23 -1.86 -13.24
N GLU A 167 -7.05 -0.93 -14.18
CA GLU A 167 -5.92 -0.01 -14.24
C GLU A 167 -6.20 1.27 -13.47
N ILE A 168 -5.18 1.77 -12.78
CA ILE A 168 -5.22 3.05 -12.08
C ILE A 168 -4.65 4.12 -13.01
N LEU A 169 -5.50 5.04 -13.44
CA LEU A 169 -5.14 6.15 -14.31
C LEU A 169 -4.69 7.38 -13.52
N PHE A 170 -5.20 7.52 -12.30
CA PHE A 170 -4.86 8.59 -11.35
C PHE A 170 -5.18 8.12 -9.94
N SER A 171 -4.34 8.47 -8.96
CA SER A 171 -4.65 8.30 -7.54
C SER A 171 -3.99 9.39 -6.70
N THR A 172 -4.65 9.78 -5.63
CA THR A 172 -4.10 10.67 -4.61
C THR A 172 -4.77 10.41 -3.27
N SER A 173 -4.05 10.71 -2.19
CA SER A 173 -4.57 10.73 -0.83
C SER A 173 -4.33 12.12 -0.24
N MET A 174 -5.40 12.76 0.19
CA MET A 174 -5.37 14.13 0.69
C MET A 174 -5.65 14.14 2.19
N LYS A 175 -5.01 15.06 2.93
CA LYS A 175 -5.25 15.28 4.36
C LYS A 175 -6.59 16.00 4.61
N LEU A 176 -7.67 15.48 4.06
CA LEU A 176 -9.04 16.01 4.12
C LEU A 176 -10.02 15.00 4.74
N GLY A 177 -9.66 14.38 5.87
CA GLY A 177 -10.56 13.47 6.57
C GLY A 177 -11.61 14.18 7.43
N ALA A 178 -12.74 13.50 7.65
CA ALA A 178 -13.87 14.06 8.39
C ALA A 178 -13.49 14.45 9.84
N ILE A 179 -12.72 13.64 10.57
CA ILE A 179 -12.23 13.96 11.92
C ILE A 179 -11.23 15.11 11.85
N ARG A 180 -10.26 15.05 10.93
CA ARG A 180 -9.24 16.09 10.78
C ARG A 180 -9.84 17.46 10.58
N LEU A 181 -10.80 17.58 9.68
CA LEU A 181 -11.48 18.85 9.40
C LEU A 181 -12.32 19.32 10.59
N THR A 182 -12.97 18.39 11.28
CA THR A 182 -13.72 18.70 12.49
C THR A 182 -12.80 19.23 13.58
N GLU A 183 -11.71 18.54 13.87
CA GLU A 183 -10.73 18.93 14.88
C GLU A 183 -10.05 20.27 14.56
N LYS A 184 -9.83 20.57 13.29
CA LYS A 184 -9.14 21.79 12.88
C LYS A 184 -10.05 23.01 12.79
N TYR A 185 -11.27 22.83 12.30
CA TYR A 185 -12.16 23.96 11.94
C TYR A 185 -13.52 23.94 12.61
N LEU A 186 -14.07 22.76 12.98
CA LEU A 186 -15.50 22.61 13.28
C LEU A 186 -15.76 22.13 14.72
N LYS A 187 -14.83 22.40 15.65
CA LYS A 187 -14.94 21.98 17.08
C LYS A 187 -16.08 22.63 17.84
N LYS A 188 -16.44 23.86 17.48
CA LYS A 188 -17.47 24.60 18.19
C LYS A 188 -18.86 24.07 17.87
N ASP A 189 -19.72 24.01 18.86
CA ASP A 189 -21.14 23.68 18.69
C ASP A 189 -21.99 24.77 19.35
N PRO A 190 -22.72 25.59 18.59
CA PRO A 190 -22.89 25.55 17.12
C PRO A 190 -21.64 25.96 16.33
N ILE A 191 -21.53 25.39 15.12
CA ILE A 191 -20.44 25.72 14.17
C ILE A 191 -20.70 27.13 13.61
N SER A 192 -19.71 28.02 13.68
CA SER A 192 -19.87 29.38 13.16
C SER A 192 -19.80 29.41 11.62
N PRO A 193 -20.49 30.35 10.95
CA PRO A 193 -20.37 30.56 9.50
C PRO A 193 -18.94 30.83 9.05
N THR A 194 -18.15 31.52 9.86
CA THR A 194 -16.75 31.83 9.60
C THR A 194 -15.89 30.55 9.61
N ASP A 195 -16.11 29.63 10.55
CA ASP A 195 -15.37 28.37 10.66
C ASP A 195 -15.74 27.42 9.51
N LEU A 196 -17.03 27.39 9.12
CA LEU A 196 -17.48 26.70 7.90
C LEU A 196 -16.78 27.22 6.65
N GLN A 197 -16.71 28.56 6.50
CA GLN A 197 -16.05 29.16 5.33
C GLN A 197 -14.54 28.86 5.29
N LYS A 198 -13.85 28.94 6.44
CA LYS A 198 -12.43 28.56 6.53
C LYS A 198 -12.21 27.10 6.14
N CYS A 199 -13.08 26.20 6.58
CA CYS A 199 -13.03 24.79 6.22
C CYS A 199 -13.20 24.59 4.72
N ARG A 200 -14.18 25.25 4.08
CA ARG A 200 -14.38 25.19 2.61
C ARG A 200 -13.17 25.68 1.84
N ILE A 201 -12.62 26.85 2.19
CA ILE A 201 -11.44 27.42 1.54
C ILE A 201 -10.25 26.43 1.64
N HIS A 202 -10.07 25.79 2.79
CA HIS A 202 -9.01 24.80 2.96
C HIS A 202 -9.23 23.58 2.05
N ILE A 203 -10.44 23.04 1.99
CA ILE A 203 -10.79 21.91 1.11
C ILE A 203 -10.53 22.29 -0.36
N GLU A 204 -11.03 23.44 -0.79
CA GLU A 204 -10.83 23.95 -2.15
C GLU A 204 -9.36 24.11 -2.49
N SER A 205 -8.56 24.70 -1.58
CA SER A 205 -7.12 24.88 -1.76
C SER A 205 -6.38 23.56 -1.99
N VAL A 206 -6.75 22.51 -1.26
CA VAL A 206 -6.11 21.19 -1.41
C VAL A 206 -6.57 20.49 -2.68
N LEU A 207 -7.88 20.52 -2.98
CA LEU A 207 -8.45 19.86 -4.17
C LEU A 207 -8.00 20.49 -5.48
N SER A 208 -7.78 21.81 -5.52
CA SER A 208 -7.41 22.55 -6.75
C SER A 208 -6.14 22.01 -7.44
N ALA A 209 -5.23 21.41 -6.68
CA ALA A 209 -4.02 20.80 -7.22
C ALA A 209 -4.30 19.57 -8.13
N PHE A 210 -5.40 18.88 -7.92
CA PHE A 210 -5.72 17.61 -8.58
C PHE A 210 -6.83 17.72 -9.62
N LEU A 211 -7.66 18.76 -9.57
CA LEU A 211 -8.81 18.95 -10.46
C LEU A 211 -8.45 18.90 -11.95
N PRO A 212 -7.36 19.55 -12.44
CA PRO A 212 -7.02 19.50 -13.86
C PRO A 212 -6.79 18.09 -14.39
N GLN A 213 -6.20 17.21 -13.57
CA GLN A 213 -5.97 15.81 -13.96
C GLN A 213 -7.28 15.02 -13.98
N ILE A 214 -8.16 15.24 -13.01
CA ILE A 214 -9.48 14.60 -12.94
C ILE A 214 -10.34 15.02 -14.14
N GLU A 215 -10.40 16.31 -14.46
CA GLU A 215 -11.16 16.85 -15.59
C GLU A 215 -10.64 16.32 -16.93
N LYS A 216 -9.32 16.20 -17.09
CA LYS A 216 -8.70 15.64 -18.31
C LYS A 216 -9.10 14.19 -18.54
N LEU A 217 -9.18 13.38 -17.46
CA LEU A 217 -9.50 11.95 -17.54
C LEU A 217 -10.99 11.67 -17.73
N LYS A 218 -11.89 12.63 -17.52
CA LYS A 218 -13.33 12.55 -17.78
C LYS A 218 -13.97 11.25 -17.26
N PRO A 219 -14.04 11.01 -15.94
CA PRO A 219 -14.66 9.81 -15.41
C PRO A 219 -16.14 9.72 -15.81
N PHE A 220 -16.61 8.52 -16.16
CA PHE A 220 -17.98 8.28 -16.60
C PHE A 220 -18.97 8.31 -15.42
N MET A 221 -18.55 7.81 -14.26
CA MET A 221 -19.37 7.76 -13.05
C MET A 221 -18.53 7.99 -11.80
N VAL A 222 -19.22 8.36 -10.73
CA VAL A 222 -18.62 8.54 -9.40
C VAL A 222 -19.07 7.42 -8.49
N VAL A 223 -18.11 6.77 -7.84
CA VAL A 223 -18.34 5.75 -6.83
C VAL A 223 -17.81 6.24 -5.50
N GLY A 224 -18.64 6.21 -4.47
CA GLY A 224 -18.27 6.61 -3.14
C GLY A 224 -18.27 5.44 -2.16
N SER A 225 -17.30 5.43 -1.23
CA SER A 225 -17.19 4.46 -0.16
C SER A 225 -16.95 5.12 1.19
N SER A 226 -16.86 4.31 2.25
CA SER A 226 -16.62 4.77 3.62
C SER A 226 -17.82 5.43 4.30
N GLY A 227 -17.61 5.78 5.55
CA GLY A 227 -18.73 6.07 6.45
C GLY A 227 -19.44 7.39 6.24
N THR A 228 -18.80 8.40 5.65
CA THR A 228 -19.49 9.65 5.26
C THR A 228 -20.50 9.35 4.16
N ILE A 229 -20.09 8.60 3.15
CA ILE A 229 -20.94 8.23 2.00
C ILE A 229 -22.11 7.35 2.43
N THR A 230 -21.84 6.32 3.25
CA THR A 230 -22.92 5.45 3.76
C THR A 230 -23.92 6.20 4.66
N SER A 231 -23.47 7.16 5.49
CA SER A 231 -24.38 8.00 6.28
C SER A 231 -25.25 8.91 5.42
N VAL A 232 -24.66 9.53 4.39
CA VAL A 232 -25.43 10.35 3.42
C VAL A 232 -26.48 9.48 2.73
N THR A 233 -26.11 8.28 2.31
CA THR A 233 -27.02 7.33 1.65
C THR A 233 -28.18 6.95 2.56
N SER A 234 -27.89 6.60 3.80
CA SER A 234 -28.93 6.25 4.78
C SER A 234 -29.89 7.42 5.02
N MET A 235 -29.40 8.66 5.13
CA MET A 235 -30.25 9.83 5.27
C MET A 235 -31.12 10.08 4.03
N VAL A 236 -30.61 9.86 2.82
CA VAL A 236 -31.39 9.98 1.57
C VAL A 236 -32.51 8.94 1.52
N LEU A 237 -32.20 7.69 1.86
CA LEU A 237 -33.15 6.58 1.84
C LEU A 237 -34.25 6.75 2.89
N GLU A 238 -33.90 7.10 4.13
CA GLU A 238 -34.88 7.36 5.19
C GLU A 238 -35.82 8.52 4.83
N LYS A 239 -35.29 9.59 4.21
CA LYS A 239 -36.12 10.71 3.71
C LYS A 239 -37.12 10.26 2.64
N LYS A 240 -36.76 9.26 1.82
CA LYS A 240 -37.65 8.67 0.81
C LYS A 240 -38.59 7.60 1.39
N GLY A 241 -38.47 7.27 2.67
CA GLY A 241 -39.21 6.17 3.30
C GLY A 241 -38.74 4.78 2.87
N GLU A 242 -37.54 4.69 2.27
CA GLU A 242 -36.93 3.45 1.83
C GLU A 242 -36.01 2.89 2.94
N LYS A 243 -36.16 1.61 3.29
CA LYS A 243 -35.23 0.89 4.17
C LYS A 243 -34.50 -0.15 3.35
N ARG A 244 -33.17 -0.08 3.35
CA ARG A 244 -32.32 -1.09 2.69
C ARG A 244 -31.31 -1.63 3.69
N GLU A 245 -31.22 -2.94 3.81
CA GLU A 245 -30.22 -3.60 4.65
C GLU A 245 -28.81 -3.47 4.04
N ARG A 246 -28.72 -3.34 2.72
CA ARG A 246 -27.45 -3.19 1.98
C ARG A 246 -27.51 -1.95 1.11
N LEU A 247 -26.48 -1.11 1.21
CA LEU A 247 -26.39 0.14 0.45
C LEU A 247 -25.63 -0.02 -0.87
N ASN A 248 -24.93 -1.15 -1.05
CA ASN A 248 -24.09 -1.41 -2.22
C ASN A 248 -24.87 -1.26 -3.53
N GLY A 249 -24.31 -0.48 -4.48
CA GLY A 249 -24.93 -0.19 -5.76
C GLY A 249 -26.08 0.82 -5.71
N THR A 250 -26.38 1.40 -4.54
CA THR A 250 -27.38 2.47 -4.45
C THR A 250 -26.88 3.71 -5.16
N GLU A 251 -27.70 4.25 -6.06
CA GLU A 251 -27.43 5.50 -6.76
C GLU A 251 -28.14 6.66 -6.06
N ILE A 252 -27.40 7.70 -5.72
CA ILE A 252 -27.90 8.93 -5.10
C ILE A 252 -27.85 10.04 -6.13
N PRO A 253 -28.99 10.53 -6.62
CA PRO A 253 -29.04 11.73 -7.45
C PRO A 253 -28.40 12.93 -6.73
N ILE A 254 -27.68 13.77 -7.47
CA ILE A 254 -26.99 14.92 -6.87
C ILE A 254 -27.94 15.88 -6.14
N ASP A 255 -29.18 16.02 -6.61
CA ASP A 255 -30.13 16.91 -5.95
C ASP A 255 -30.60 16.33 -4.59
N SER A 256 -30.77 15.00 -4.49
CA SER A 256 -31.03 14.35 -3.19
C SER A 256 -29.87 14.55 -2.21
N PHE A 257 -28.62 14.50 -2.69
CA PHE A 257 -27.46 14.84 -1.88
C PHE A 257 -27.50 16.30 -1.40
N LYS A 258 -27.78 17.27 -2.30
CA LYS A 258 -27.85 18.69 -1.97
C LYS A 258 -28.89 18.98 -0.87
N GLU A 259 -30.02 18.27 -0.89
CA GLU A 259 -31.04 18.39 0.15
C GLU A 259 -30.53 17.90 1.51
N ILE A 260 -29.89 16.75 1.57
CA ILE A 260 -29.28 16.22 2.82
C ILE A 260 -28.16 17.14 3.30
N ARG A 261 -27.29 17.60 2.40
CA ARG A 261 -26.25 18.59 2.73
C ARG A 261 -26.86 19.82 3.41
N LYS A 262 -27.91 20.38 2.81
CA LYS A 262 -28.62 21.55 3.37
C LYS A 262 -29.14 21.22 4.75
N GLN A 263 -29.85 20.11 4.94
CA GLN A 263 -30.41 19.70 6.22
C GLN A 263 -29.35 19.55 7.32
N VAL A 264 -28.18 18.98 6.98
CA VAL A 264 -27.07 18.80 7.94
C VAL A 264 -26.42 20.12 8.29
N LEU A 265 -26.25 21.06 7.34
CA LEU A 265 -25.64 22.35 7.55
C LEU A 265 -26.58 23.31 8.29
N ASP A 266 -27.90 23.25 8.05
CA ASP A 266 -28.92 24.05 8.73
C ASP A 266 -29.16 23.54 10.17
N ALA A 267 -28.73 22.34 10.51
CA ALA A 267 -28.78 21.81 11.87
C ALA A 267 -27.70 22.48 12.74
N GLU A 268 -28.04 23.58 13.39
CA GLU A 268 -27.13 24.49 14.11
C GLU A 268 -26.26 23.80 15.18
N SER A 269 -26.73 22.68 15.79
CA SER A 269 -26.02 22.01 16.87
C SER A 269 -25.95 20.49 16.66
N LEU A 270 -25.00 19.84 17.31
CA LEU A 270 -24.89 18.37 17.33
C LEU A 270 -26.20 17.71 17.75
N LYS A 271 -26.86 18.27 18.80
CA LYS A 271 -28.17 17.77 19.28
C LYS A 271 -29.26 17.83 18.20
N LYS A 272 -29.26 18.87 17.35
CA LYS A 272 -30.18 18.97 16.20
C LYS A 272 -29.78 18.02 15.09
N ARG A 273 -28.49 17.90 14.78
CA ARG A 273 -27.99 16.96 13.76
C ARG A 273 -28.33 15.51 14.09
N LEU A 274 -28.18 15.09 15.34
CA LEU A 274 -28.50 13.71 15.77
C LEU A 274 -29.99 13.34 15.63
N LYS A 275 -30.87 14.33 15.38
CA LYS A 275 -32.29 14.07 15.08
C LYS A 275 -32.57 13.83 13.59
N ILE A 276 -31.58 13.99 12.72
CA ILE A 276 -31.77 13.75 11.28
C ILE A 276 -31.91 12.25 11.06
N PRO A 277 -33.05 11.79 10.48
CA PRO A 277 -33.27 10.38 10.23
C PRO A 277 -32.18 9.78 9.33
N GLY A 278 -31.70 8.59 9.65
CA GLY A 278 -30.66 7.90 8.88
C GLY A 278 -29.21 8.33 9.21
N LEU A 279 -29.00 9.35 10.03
CA LEU A 279 -27.66 9.72 10.48
C LEU A 279 -27.19 8.76 11.58
N ASP A 280 -26.03 8.11 11.34
CA ASP A 280 -25.34 7.33 12.38
C ASP A 280 -24.91 8.26 13.53
N ALA A 281 -25.45 8.03 14.73
CA ALA A 281 -25.17 8.84 15.91
C ALA A 281 -23.66 8.92 16.24
N LYS A 282 -22.89 7.87 15.94
CA LYS A 282 -21.43 7.84 16.14
C LYS A 282 -20.66 8.77 15.20
N ARG A 283 -21.36 9.35 14.21
CA ARG A 283 -20.79 10.26 13.20
C ARG A 283 -21.34 11.67 13.24
N GLY A 284 -22.33 11.94 14.07
CA GLY A 284 -23.00 13.24 14.14
C GLY A 284 -22.05 14.41 14.36
N ASP A 285 -20.95 14.20 15.08
CA ASP A 285 -19.92 15.20 15.36
C ASP A 285 -19.01 15.48 14.15
N ILE A 286 -18.74 14.49 13.30
CA ILE A 286 -17.77 14.58 12.18
C ILE A 286 -18.42 14.68 10.80
N ILE A 287 -19.74 14.48 10.70
CA ILE A 287 -20.42 14.37 9.39
C ILE A 287 -20.32 15.66 8.57
N VAL A 288 -20.27 16.84 9.24
CA VAL A 288 -20.17 18.13 8.55
C VAL A 288 -18.89 18.22 7.74
N GLY A 289 -17.73 17.86 8.35
CA GLY A 289 -16.45 17.84 7.65
C GLY A 289 -16.46 16.93 6.42
N GLY A 290 -17.00 15.72 6.57
CA GLY A 290 -17.10 14.77 5.45
C GLY A 290 -18.04 15.24 4.33
N ILE A 291 -19.19 15.81 4.67
CA ILE A 291 -20.13 16.37 3.68
C ILE A 291 -19.52 17.54 2.92
N LEU A 292 -18.72 18.40 3.56
CA LEU A 292 -18.07 19.52 2.88
C LEU A 292 -17.05 19.04 1.83
N VAL A 293 -16.30 17.98 2.13
CA VAL A 293 -15.38 17.37 1.15
C VAL A 293 -16.16 16.78 -0.01
N LEU A 294 -17.19 15.98 0.27
CA LEU A 294 -18.03 15.37 -0.77
C LEU A 294 -18.69 16.41 -1.67
N ASP A 295 -19.22 17.46 -1.08
CA ASP A 295 -19.86 18.58 -1.78
C ASP A 295 -18.89 19.25 -2.76
N GLU A 296 -17.70 19.60 -2.30
CA GLU A 296 -16.68 20.25 -3.14
C GLU A 296 -16.26 19.37 -4.32
N VAL A 297 -16.00 18.08 -4.09
CA VAL A 297 -15.63 17.15 -5.18
C VAL A 297 -16.79 17.02 -6.17
N LEU A 298 -18.01 16.73 -5.73
CA LEU A 298 -19.15 16.51 -6.61
C LEU A 298 -19.53 17.75 -7.44
N GLN A 299 -19.40 18.95 -6.87
CA GLN A 299 -19.68 20.22 -7.59
C GLN A 299 -18.65 20.44 -8.70
N ARG A 300 -17.36 20.23 -8.42
CA ARG A 300 -16.28 20.47 -9.40
C ARG A 300 -16.35 19.53 -10.59
N ILE A 301 -16.64 18.25 -10.35
CA ILE A 301 -16.74 17.26 -11.43
C ILE A 301 -18.13 17.23 -12.10
N LYS A 302 -19.09 18.00 -11.61
CA LYS A 302 -20.47 18.09 -12.14
C LYS A 302 -21.12 16.71 -12.27
N ALA A 303 -20.91 15.84 -11.29
CA ALA A 303 -21.46 14.49 -11.28
C ALA A 303 -23.00 14.53 -11.22
N PRO A 304 -23.71 13.77 -12.05
CA PRO A 304 -25.19 13.69 -12.00
C PRO A 304 -25.68 12.88 -10.80
N ALA A 305 -24.89 11.92 -10.37
CA ALA A 305 -25.21 11.01 -9.27
C ALA A 305 -23.94 10.45 -8.62
N LEU A 306 -24.09 9.89 -7.43
CA LEU A 306 -23.08 9.15 -6.68
C LEU A 306 -23.55 7.71 -6.49
N THR A 307 -22.78 6.73 -6.93
CA THR A 307 -23.03 5.30 -6.66
C THR A 307 -22.29 4.89 -5.41
N VAL A 308 -22.95 4.17 -4.53
CA VAL A 308 -22.40 3.77 -3.23
C VAL A 308 -21.80 2.38 -3.25
N SER A 309 -20.64 2.22 -2.65
CA SER A 309 -20.04 0.91 -2.40
C SER A 309 -19.95 0.63 -0.89
N ASP A 310 -20.43 -0.54 -0.49
CA ASP A 310 -20.19 -1.11 0.85
C ASP A 310 -18.85 -1.85 0.92
N PHE A 311 -18.21 -2.04 -0.22
CA PHE A 311 -16.90 -2.64 -0.36
C PHE A 311 -15.86 -1.53 -0.42
N ALA A 312 -14.82 -1.65 0.40
CA ALA A 312 -13.77 -0.65 0.55
C ALA A 312 -12.41 -1.32 0.88
N LEU A 313 -11.57 -0.67 1.68
CA LEU A 313 -10.22 -1.11 2.03
C LEU A 313 -10.18 -2.56 2.55
N ARG A 314 -11.06 -2.91 3.47
CA ARG A 314 -11.11 -4.23 4.09
C ARG A 314 -11.30 -5.36 3.09
N GLU A 315 -12.23 -5.21 2.15
CA GLU A 315 -12.46 -6.17 1.08
C GLU A 315 -11.27 -6.18 0.10
N GLY A 316 -10.67 -5.03 -0.17
CA GLY A 316 -9.44 -4.94 -0.96
C GLY A 316 -8.27 -5.71 -0.35
N ILE A 317 -8.08 -5.64 0.97
CA ILE A 317 -7.07 -6.44 1.68
C ILE A 317 -7.32 -7.95 1.46
N VAL A 318 -8.59 -8.39 1.56
CA VAL A 318 -8.96 -9.79 1.32
C VAL A 318 -8.54 -10.24 -0.07
N TYR A 319 -8.95 -9.50 -1.09
CA TYR A 319 -8.70 -9.90 -2.49
C TYR A 319 -7.22 -9.82 -2.87
N ASP A 320 -6.52 -8.81 -2.40
CA ASP A 320 -5.07 -8.66 -2.60
C ASP A 320 -4.27 -9.81 -1.96
N THR A 321 -4.69 -10.25 -0.77
CA THR A 321 -4.07 -11.40 -0.09
C THR A 321 -4.33 -12.71 -0.84
N ILE A 322 -5.57 -12.95 -1.25
CA ILE A 322 -5.95 -14.13 -2.02
C ILE A 322 -5.17 -14.18 -3.34
N GLU A 323 -5.07 -13.06 -4.04
CA GLU A 323 -4.28 -12.97 -5.26
C GLU A 323 -2.81 -13.28 -5.03
N SER A 324 -2.24 -12.83 -3.89
CA SER A 324 -0.86 -13.18 -3.52
C SER A 324 -0.69 -14.68 -3.26
N TRP A 325 -1.65 -15.34 -2.61
CA TRP A 325 -1.62 -16.79 -2.40
C TRP A 325 -1.63 -17.57 -3.72
N TYR A 326 -2.44 -17.15 -4.70
CA TYR A 326 -2.46 -17.78 -6.04
C TYR A 326 -1.13 -17.62 -6.76
N ARG A 327 -0.48 -16.46 -6.66
CA ARG A 327 0.84 -16.21 -7.27
C ARG A 327 1.94 -17.13 -6.73
N HIS A 328 1.90 -17.46 -5.45
CA HIS A 328 2.89 -18.35 -4.84
C HIS A 328 2.67 -19.84 -5.17
N THR A 329 1.48 -20.23 -5.62
CA THR A 329 1.14 -21.62 -5.90
C THR A 329 1.19 -21.98 -7.38
N ASP A 330 1.09 -21.03 -8.29
CA ASP A 330 1.05 -21.27 -9.74
C ASP A 330 1.87 -20.25 -10.53
N THR A 331 3.07 -20.65 -10.93
CA THR A 331 3.98 -19.85 -11.77
C THR A 331 3.57 -19.83 -13.25
N SER A 332 2.57 -20.63 -13.66
CA SER A 332 2.11 -20.77 -15.04
C SER A 332 0.93 -19.85 -15.40
N LEU A 333 0.31 -19.18 -14.40
CA LEU A 333 -0.78 -18.24 -14.67
C LEU A 333 -0.26 -17.02 -15.44
N PRO A 334 -0.92 -16.63 -16.57
CA PRO A 334 -0.61 -15.36 -17.19
C PRO A 334 -0.81 -14.29 -16.14
N ARG A 335 0.27 -13.59 -15.79
CA ARG A 335 0.29 -12.48 -14.85
C ARG A 335 -0.78 -11.49 -15.30
N LEU A 336 -1.86 -11.35 -14.54
CA LEU A 336 -2.57 -10.07 -14.49
C LEU A 336 -1.45 -9.08 -14.21
N ASP A 337 -1.22 -8.13 -15.11
CA ASP A 337 -0.06 -7.22 -15.05
C ASP A 337 0.22 -6.84 -13.61
N ASN A 338 1.26 -7.43 -13.05
CA ASN A 338 1.53 -7.35 -11.63
C ASN A 338 1.65 -5.88 -11.27
N ILE A 339 0.84 -5.40 -10.33
CA ILE A 339 0.85 -4.00 -9.95
C ILE A 339 2.22 -3.56 -9.48
N ARG A 340 2.97 -4.46 -8.80
CA ARG A 340 4.37 -4.23 -8.42
C ARG A 340 5.26 -4.08 -9.64
N ASP A 341 5.10 -4.93 -10.68
CA ASP A 341 5.86 -4.82 -11.93
C ASP A 341 5.58 -3.49 -12.66
N LYS A 342 4.31 -3.05 -12.67
CA LYS A 342 3.94 -1.73 -13.21
C LYS A 342 4.56 -0.60 -12.40
N ALA A 343 4.51 -0.68 -11.08
CA ALA A 343 5.14 0.29 -10.18
C ALA A 343 6.65 0.38 -10.44
N ILE A 344 7.33 -0.77 -10.48
CA ILE A 344 8.76 -0.87 -10.78
C ILE A 344 9.08 -0.25 -12.14
N LYS A 345 8.36 -0.64 -13.21
CA LYS A 345 8.55 -0.09 -14.55
C LYS A 345 8.31 1.42 -14.61
N THR A 346 7.30 1.92 -13.89
CA THR A 346 7.01 3.36 -13.83
C THR A 346 8.18 4.13 -13.22
N VAL A 347 8.73 3.66 -12.11
CA VAL A 347 9.89 4.31 -11.46
C VAL A 347 11.17 4.12 -12.30
N ALA A 348 11.40 2.92 -12.87
CA ALA A 348 12.58 2.64 -13.71
C ALA A 348 12.64 3.53 -14.97
N ASN A 349 11.48 3.89 -15.52
CA ASN A 349 11.40 4.78 -16.70
C ASN A 349 11.90 6.21 -16.44
N LEU A 350 12.16 6.59 -15.18
CA LEU A 350 12.84 7.85 -14.86
C LEU A 350 14.31 7.87 -15.37
N TYR A 351 14.91 6.68 -15.56
CA TYR A 351 16.25 6.54 -16.11
C TYR A 351 16.32 5.42 -17.16
N PRO A 352 15.76 5.64 -18.36
CA PRO A 352 15.64 4.61 -19.39
C PRO A 352 16.99 4.12 -19.95
N GLN A 353 18.06 4.93 -19.87
CA GLN A 353 19.40 4.56 -20.35
C GLN A 353 20.01 3.41 -19.54
N GLY A 354 19.70 3.26 -18.26
CA GLY A 354 20.18 2.19 -17.39
C GLY A 354 19.47 0.85 -17.56
N LYS A 355 18.51 0.72 -18.48
CA LYS A 355 17.65 -0.47 -18.55
C LYS A 355 18.42 -1.77 -18.79
N LYS A 356 19.33 -1.80 -19.77
CA LYS A 356 20.10 -3.00 -20.10
C LYS A 356 20.99 -3.44 -18.93
N HIS A 357 21.66 -2.48 -18.29
CA HIS A 357 22.47 -2.75 -17.11
C HIS A 357 21.61 -3.30 -15.96
N ALA A 358 20.47 -2.66 -15.67
CA ALA A 358 19.54 -3.13 -14.64
C ALA A 358 19.05 -4.57 -14.91
N GLU A 359 18.72 -4.92 -16.15
CA GLU A 359 18.33 -6.27 -16.55
C GLU A 359 19.45 -7.28 -16.32
N THR A 360 20.70 -6.95 -16.69
CA THR A 360 21.88 -7.82 -16.48
C THR A 360 22.16 -7.99 -14.99
N VAL A 361 22.19 -6.89 -14.23
CA VAL A 361 22.38 -6.93 -12.77
C VAL A 361 21.30 -7.76 -12.11
N THR A 362 20.04 -7.62 -12.51
CA THR A 362 18.93 -8.41 -11.97
C THR A 362 19.15 -9.90 -12.25
N LYS A 363 19.43 -10.27 -13.50
CA LYS A 363 19.69 -11.67 -13.91
C LYS A 363 20.79 -12.30 -13.05
N LEU A 364 21.96 -11.67 -12.99
CA LEU A 364 23.12 -12.22 -12.28
C LEU A 364 22.93 -12.24 -10.76
N THR A 365 22.32 -11.18 -10.20
CA THR A 365 22.04 -11.13 -8.77
C THR A 365 21.07 -12.22 -8.32
N LEU A 366 20.00 -12.45 -9.09
CA LEU A 366 19.01 -13.47 -8.77
C LEU A 366 19.55 -14.90 -8.98
N GLN A 367 20.40 -15.14 -9.98
CA GLN A 367 21.09 -16.43 -10.11
C GLN A 367 21.93 -16.72 -8.86
N LEU A 368 22.76 -15.75 -8.43
CA LEU A 368 23.57 -15.90 -7.22
C LEU A 368 22.72 -16.11 -5.97
N PHE A 369 21.60 -15.40 -5.86
CA PHE A 369 20.66 -15.54 -4.75
C PHE A 369 20.02 -16.93 -4.75
N ASP A 370 19.50 -17.40 -5.88
CA ASP A 370 18.79 -18.66 -6.00
C ASP A 370 19.74 -19.87 -5.77
N ASP A 371 20.98 -19.79 -6.26
CA ASP A 371 22.01 -20.82 -6.05
C ASP A 371 22.44 -20.94 -4.57
N LEU A 372 22.41 -19.86 -3.82
CA LEU A 372 22.85 -19.82 -2.43
C LEU A 372 21.69 -19.84 -1.41
N LYS A 373 20.54 -20.39 -1.78
CA LYS A 373 19.34 -20.43 -0.95
C LYS A 373 19.58 -21.03 0.44
N ASP A 374 20.34 -22.12 0.51
CA ASP A 374 20.64 -22.81 1.79
C ASP A 374 21.57 -21.96 2.69
N LEU A 375 22.41 -21.09 2.11
CA LEU A 375 23.31 -20.21 2.85
C LEU A 375 22.57 -19.04 3.48
N HIS A 376 21.68 -18.37 2.71
CA HIS A 376 21.02 -17.15 3.20
C HIS A 376 19.71 -17.44 3.93
N GLY A 377 19.01 -18.56 3.66
CA GLY A 377 17.77 -18.96 4.32
C GLY A 377 16.57 -18.02 4.08
N LEU A 378 16.61 -17.19 3.02
CA LEU A 378 15.56 -16.22 2.70
C LEU A 378 14.55 -16.82 1.70
N GLY A 379 13.34 -16.22 1.66
CA GLY A 379 12.22 -16.71 0.85
C GLY A 379 11.96 -15.87 -0.41
N ASN A 380 10.78 -16.11 -0.99
CA ASN A 380 10.37 -15.45 -2.23
C ASN A 380 10.08 -13.95 -2.03
N LEU A 381 9.61 -13.55 -0.85
CA LEU A 381 9.32 -12.14 -0.56
C LEU A 381 10.62 -11.31 -0.58
N GLU A 382 11.67 -11.81 0.06
CA GLU A 382 12.97 -11.15 0.08
C GLU A 382 13.64 -11.15 -1.30
N ARG A 383 13.40 -12.20 -2.09
CA ARG A 383 13.80 -12.26 -3.49
C ARG A 383 13.14 -11.16 -4.32
N ASP A 384 11.84 -10.89 -4.12
CA ASP A 384 11.10 -9.81 -4.81
C ASP A 384 11.67 -8.44 -4.43
N TYR A 385 12.06 -8.22 -3.16
CA TYR A 385 12.72 -6.98 -2.75
C TYR A 385 14.07 -6.79 -3.45
N LEU A 386 14.86 -7.87 -3.55
CA LEU A 386 16.14 -7.84 -4.23
C LEU A 386 15.97 -7.53 -5.72
N GLU A 387 15.05 -8.23 -6.40
CA GLU A 387 14.71 -8.00 -7.79
C GLU A 387 14.30 -6.55 -8.05
N THR A 388 13.38 -6.03 -7.24
CA THR A 388 12.93 -4.63 -7.32
C THR A 388 14.10 -3.66 -7.15
N ALA A 389 14.96 -3.90 -6.16
CA ALA A 389 16.13 -3.05 -5.94
C ALA A 389 17.13 -3.11 -7.11
N CYS A 390 17.32 -4.27 -7.73
CA CYS A 390 18.17 -4.43 -8.92
C CYS A 390 17.66 -3.59 -10.10
N TYR A 391 16.35 -3.55 -10.33
CA TYR A 391 15.77 -2.71 -11.37
C TYR A 391 15.89 -1.21 -11.09
N LEU A 392 15.86 -0.81 -9.82
CA LEU A 392 15.74 0.60 -9.42
C LEU A 392 17.06 1.23 -8.90
N HIS A 393 18.14 0.46 -8.75
CA HIS A 393 19.35 0.94 -8.07
C HIS A 393 20.01 2.16 -8.74
N GLN A 394 19.83 2.34 -10.05
CA GLN A 394 20.43 3.45 -10.82
C GLN A 394 19.45 4.60 -11.13
N VAL A 395 18.17 4.56 -10.71
CA VAL A 395 17.19 5.62 -11.06
C VAL A 395 17.65 7.02 -10.61
N GLY A 396 18.48 7.12 -9.60
CA GLY A 396 19.05 8.38 -9.13
C GLY A 396 20.00 9.07 -10.10
N LEU A 397 20.45 8.37 -11.16
CA LEU A 397 21.25 8.96 -12.25
C LEU A 397 20.47 10.02 -13.04
N CYS A 398 19.14 9.98 -13.03
CA CYS A 398 18.31 11.04 -13.62
C CYS A 398 18.51 12.40 -12.93
N ILE A 399 19.00 12.41 -11.68
CA ILE A 399 19.32 13.65 -10.94
C ILE A 399 20.79 14.02 -11.15
N SER A 400 21.73 13.11 -10.83
CA SER A 400 23.18 13.37 -10.93
C SER A 400 24.00 12.09 -10.80
N HIS A 401 25.13 12.00 -11.51
CA HIS A 401 26.13 10.94 -11.30
C HIS A 401 26.80 11.00 -9.91
N HIS A 402 26.90 12.22 -9.34
CA HIS A 402 27.48 12.36 -8.01
C HIS A 402 26.51 11.85 -6.96
N ASN A 403 26.95 10.84 -6.18
CA ASN A 403 26.14 10.21 -5.12
C ASN A 403 24.76 9.66 -5.58
N TYR A 404 24.62 9.24 -6.83
CA TYR A 404 23.32 8.77 -7.38
C TYR A 404 22.65 7.68 -6.53
N HIS A 405 23.40 6.83 -5.85
CA HIS A 405 22.86 5.83 -4.92
C HIS A 405 22.03 6.46 -3.78
N LYS A 406 22.37 7.68 -3.34
CA LYS A 406 21.55 8.44 -2.38
C LYS A 406 20.31 9.05 -3.06
N HIS A 407 20.45 9.46 -4.31
CA HIS A 407 19.31 9.93 -5.11
C HIS A 407 18.34 8.79 -5.43
N SER A 408 18.87 7.59 -5.74
CA SER A 408 18.02 6.38 -5.91
C SER A 408 17.23 6.06 -4.64
N TYR A 409 17.90 6.08 -3.47
CA TYR A 409 17.22 5.94 -2.19
C TYR A 409 16.07 6.95 -2.05
N TYR A 410 16.35 8.24 -2.26
CA TYR A 410 15.35 9.30 -2.13
C TYR A 410 14.18 9.13 -3.08
N ILE A 411 14.45 8.81 -4.36
CA ILE A 411 13.40 8.60 -5.38
C ILE A 411 12.52 7.41 -5.00
N ILE A 412 13.10 6.25 -4.69
CA ILE A 412 12.35 5.04 -4.35
C ILE A 412 11.51 5.28 -3.09
N ARG A 413 12.13 5.86 -2.04
CA ARG A 413 11.49 6.10 -0.74
C ARG A 413 10.28 7.02 -0.80
N ASN A 414 10.32 8.03 -1.71
CA ASN A 414 9.30 9.07 -1.80
C ASN A 414 8.45 8.98 -3.07
N SER A 415 8.58 7.91 -3.87
CA SER A 415 7.79 7.75 -5.09
C SER A 415 6.37 7.29 -4.77
N GLU A 416 5.39 8.08 -5.18
CA GLU A 416 3.97 7.71 -5.13
C GLU A 416 3.62 6.54 -6.07
N ALA A 417 4.49 6.24 -7.04
CA ALA A 417 4.32 5.14 -7.97
C ALA A 417 4.63 3.76 -7.37
N MET A 418 5.23 3.68 -6.16
CA MET A 418 5.54 2.41 -5.49
C MET A 418 4.29 1.77 -4.86
N VAL A 419 3.21 1.63 -5.65
CA VAL A 419 1.99 0.94 -5.24
C VAL A 419 2.19 -0.58 -5.23
N GLY A 420 1.47 -1.26 -4.35
CA GLY A 420 1.66 -2.70 -4.11
C GLY A 420 2.72 -3.01 -3.05
N PHE A 421 3.42 -2.00 -2.53
CA PHE A 421 4.42 -2.14 -1.46
C PHE A 421 4.00 -1.38 -0.21
N SER A 422 4.25 -1.96 0.96
CA SER A 422 4.13 -1.26 2.25
C SER A 422 5.30 -0.28 2.44
N ASN A 423 5.17 0.65 3.39
CA ASN A 423 6.23 1.60 3.69
C ASN A 423 7.53 0.91 4.17
N ALA A 424 7.41 -0.21 4.89
CA ALA A 424 8.57 -0.99 5.35
C ALA A 424 9.30 -1.66 4.17
N GLU A 425 8.56 -2.26 3.24
CA GLU A 425 9.13 -2.85 2.02
C GLU A 425 9.83 -1.79 1.16
N ILE A 426 9.20 -0.62 0.98
CA ILE A 426 9.79 0.51 0.23
C ILE A 426 11.09 0.96 0.89
N GLU A 427 11.13 1.04 2.23
CA GLU A 427 12.34 1.42 2.97
C GLU A 427 13.47 0.41 2.76
N ILE A 428 13.19 -0.90 2.85
CA ILE A 428 14.16 -1.96 2.58
C ILE A 428 14.70 -1.83 1.16
N ILE A 429 13.83 -1.79 0.14
CA ILE A 429 14.20 -1.68 -1.29
C ILE A 429 15.06 -0.43 -1.53
N ALA A 430 14.67 0.73 -0.96
CA ALA A 430 15.40 1.97 -1.08
C ALA A 430 16.80 1.88 -0.46
N LEU A 431 16.94 1.24 0.70
CA LEU A 431 18.22 1.02 1.36
C LEU A 431 19.12 0.06 0.56
N LEU A 432 18.56 -0.97 -0.09
CA LEU A 432 19.34 -1.81 -1.00
C LEU A 432 19.94 -0.97 -2.13
N ALA A 433 19.12 -0.12 -2.78
CA ALA A 433 19.60 0.80 -3.80
C ALA A 433 20.62 1.82 -3.26
N ARG A 434 20.54 2.22 -1.97
CA ARG A 434 21.54 3.08 -1.35
C ARG A 434 22.89 2.39 -1.15
N TYR A 435 22.87 1.09 -0.79
CA TYR A 435 24.06 0.37 -0.36
C TYR A 435 24.73 -0.50 -1.44
N HIS A 436 24.21 -0.50 -2.68
CA HIS A 436 24.87 -1.20 -3.79
C HIS A 436 26.23 -0.62 -4.15
N ARG A 437 26.50 0.63 -3.82
CA ARG A 437 27.72 1.37 -4.15
C ARG A 437 28.37 1.98 -2.91
N LYS A 438 29.69 2.20 -2.96
CA LYS A 438 30.50 2.70 -1.84
C LYS A 438 30.48 1.74 -0.65
N GLY A 439 30.41 2.24 0.58
CA GLY A 439 30.42 1.39 1.77
C GLY A 439 29.06 0.76 2.08
N GLY A 440 29.07 -0.41 2.70
CA GLY A 440 27.87 -1.09 3.21
C GLY A 440 27.15 -0.32 4.35
N PRO A 441 26.05 -0.88 4.86
CA PRO A 441 25.26 -0.29 5.95
C PRO A 441 26.11 -0.14 7.24
N LYS A 442 26.04 1.04 7.87
CA LYS A 442 26.77 1.35 9.11
C LYS A 442 25.80 1.90 10.15
N GLY A 443 26.04 1.60 11.43
CA GLY A 443 25.19 2.04 12.55
C GLY A 443 25.07 3.57 12.71
N LYS A 444 25.91 4.36 12.04
CA LYS A 444 25.82 5.82 11.98
C LYS A 444 24.87 6.36 10.91
N HIS A 445 24.32 5.50 10.05
CA HIS A 445 23.33 5.89 9.04
C HIS A 445 21.97 5.85 9.70
N GLU A 446 21.36 7.01 9.92
CA GLU A 446 20.13 7.15 10.69
C GLU A 446 18.97 6.30 10.12
N GLU A 447 18.82 6.26 8.79
CA GLU A 447 17.78 5.51 8.13
C GLU A 447 17.93 3.99 8.36
N PHE A 448 19.17 3.51 8.36
CA PHE A 448 19.47 2.11 8.65
C PHE A 448 19.32 1.77 10.14
N LYS A 449 19.74 2.70 11.01
CA LYS A 449 19.63 2.55 12.46
C LYS A 449 18.17 2.50 12.94
N ALA A 450 17.27 3.18 12.22
CA ALA A 450 15.84 3.21 12.52
C ALA A 450 15.11 1.90 12.21
N LEU A 451 15.74 0.98 11.48
CA LEU A 451 15.15 -0.34 11.20
C LEU A 451 15.22 -1.25 12.43
N ARG A 452 14.30 -2.21 12.50
CA ARG A 452 14.36 -3.32 13.46
C ARG A 452 15.62 -4.17 13.22
N PRO A 453 16.18 -4.84 14.22
CA PRO A 453 17.40 -5.65 14.06
C PRO A 453 17.31 -6.70 12.96
N GLU A 454 16.16 -7.37 12.81
CA GLU A 454 15.92 -8.35 11.74
C GLU A 454 15.95 -7.69 10.34
N ASP A 455 15.36 -6.51 10.18
CA ASP A 455 15.35 -5.77 8.91
C ASP A 455 16.76 -5.23 8.60
N GLN A 456 17.54 -4.84 9.62
CA GLN A 456 18.94 -4.47 9.45
C GLN A 456 19.77 -5.65 8.92
N LEU A 457 19.55 -6.87 9.45
CA LEU A 457 20.21 -8.07 8.96
C LEU A 457 19.76 -8.41 7.55
N LEU A 458 18.47 -8.29 7.24
CA LEU A 458 17.92 -8.49 5.91
C LEU A 458 18.55 -7.55 4.89
N VAL A 459 18.62 -6.25 5.19
CA VAL A 459 19.26 -5.25 4.33
C VAL A 459 20.75 -5.59 4.10
N ARG A 460 21.49 -6.04 5.12
CA ARG A 460 22.89 -6.48 4.95
C ARG A 460 23.00 -7.66 4.00
N LYS A 461 22.16 -8.69 4.19
CA LYS A 461 22.14 -9.88 3.33
C LYS A 461 21.83 -9.49 1.88
N LEU A 462 20.71 -8.81 1.63
CA LEU A 462 20.28 -8.49 0.27
C LEU A 462 21.19 -7.48 -0.43
N ALA A 463 21.67 -6.45 0.29
CA ALA A 463 22.61 -5.48 -0.28
C ALA A 463 23.93 -6.14 -0.70
N SER A 464 24.38 -7.19 -0.02
CA SER A 464 25.60 -7.91 -0.39
C SER A 464 25.47 -8.60 -1.75
N PHE A 465 24.29 -9.19 -2.04
CA PHE A 465 24.00 -9.78 -3.36
C PHE A 465 23.96 -8.71 -4.45
N LEU A 466 23.23 -7.62 -4.25
CA LEU A 466 23.14 -6.54 -5.24
C LEU A 466 24.50 -5.91 -5.53
N ARG A 467 25.39 -5.75 -4.53
CA ARG A 467 26.75 -5.25 -4.72
C ARG A 467 27.57 -6.13 -5.65
N ILE A 468 27.43 -7.45 -5.54
CA ILE A 468 28.11 -8.40 -6.42
C ILE A 468 27.53 -8.30 -7.82
N GLY A 469 26.21 -8.34 -7.98
CA GLY A 469 25.57 -8.24 -9.29
C GLY A 469 25.93 -6.94 -10.04
N ASP A 470 25.90 -5.79 -9.36
CA ASP A 470 26.33 -4.50 -9.93
C ASP A 470 27.84 -4.49 -10.28
N GLY A 471 28.65 -5.25 -9.52
CA GLY A 471 30.06 -5.45 -9.84
C GLY A 471 30.29 -6.30 -11.08
N LEU A 472 29.46 -7.32 -11.33
CA LEU A 472 29.57 -8.23 -12.46
C LEU A 472 29.17 -7.64 -13.82
N ASP A 473 28.58 -6.46 -13.83
CA ASP A 473 28.32 -5.68 -15.07
C ASP A 473 28.88 -4.27 -14.96
N ARG A 474 30.10 -4.14 -14.43
CA ARG A 474 30.76 -2.86 -14.20
C ARG A 474 30.97 -2.03 -15.46
N SER A 475 31.24 -2.68 -16.58
CA SER A 475 31.40 -2.05 -17.89
C SER A 475 30.08 -1.64 -18.54
N GLU A 476 28.94 -2.10 -18.02
CA GLU A 476 27.59 -1.97 -18.59
C GLU A 476 27.47 -2.60 -20.01
N LYS A 477 28.34 -3.57 -20.29
CA LYS A 477 28.40 -4.27 -21.59
C LYS A 477 27.74 -5.65 -21.58
N SER A 478 27.33 -6.15 -20.40
CA SER A 478 26.79 -7.49 -20.19
C SER A 478 27.77 -8.60 -20.61
N ILE A 479 29.07 -8.44 -20.27
CA ILE A 479 30.14 -9.37 -20.60
C ILE A 479 29.93 -10.72 -19.94
N ILE A 480 29.54 -10.74 -18.66
CA ILE A 480 29.19 -11.96 -17.95
C ILE A 480 27.78 -12.39 -18.37
N ASP A 481 27.69 -13.55 -19.02
CA ASP A 481 26.40 -14.07 -19.48
C ASP A 481 25.62 -14.75 -18.36
N ARG A 482 26.25 -15.60 -17.58
CA ARG A 482 25.64 -16.32 -16.45
C ARG A 482 26.67 -16.65 -15.38
N LEU A 483 26.17 -17.04 -14.22
CA LEU A 483 27.00 -17.56 -13.15
C LEU A 483 26.40 -18.85 -12.56
N ASP A 484 27.21 -19.66 -11.91
CA ASP A 484 26.80 -20.77 -11.06
C ASP A 484 27.59 -20.67 -9.76
N ALA A 485 26.88 -20.67 -8.60
CA ALA A 485 27.50 -20.55 -7.29
C ALA A 485 27.20 -21.75 -6.40
N VAL A 486 28.23 -22.28 -5.76
CA VAL A 486 28.12 -23.45 -4.86
C VAL A 486 28.91 -23.22 -3.57
N VAL A 487 28.39 -23.75 -2.47
CA VAL A 487 29.10 -23.72 -1.17
C VAL A 487 29.90 -25.02 -1.05
N GLU A 488 31.23 -24.93 -1.04
CA GLU A 488 32.14 -26.06 -0.91
C GLU A 488 33.19 -25.79 0.18
N LYS A 489 33.36 -26.71 1.12
CA LYS A 489 34.38 -26.64 2.18
C LYS A 489 34.37 -25.29 2.97
N GLY A 490 33.18 -24.72 3.20
CA GLY A 490 33.03 -23.46 3.92
C GLY A 490 33.35 -22.20 3.13
N LYS A 491 33.50 -22.32 1.81
CA LYS A 491 33.68 -21.20 0.86
C LYS A 491 32.58 -21.22 -0.19
N VAL A 492 32.30 -20.07 -0.77
CA VAL A 492 31.42 -19.93 -1.94
C VAL A 492 32.29 -19.83 -3.18
N ASN A 493 32.17 -20.80 -4.08
CA ASN A 493 32.82 -20.79 -5.39
C ASN A 493 31.82 -20.36 -6.45
N CYS A 494 32.09 -19.23 -7.11
CA CYS A 494 31.24 -18.68 -8.15
C CYS A 494 31.93 -18.79 -9.52
N ARG A 495 31.36 -19.59 -10.45
CA ARG A 495 31.83 -19.73 -11.82
C ARG A 495 31.14 -18.68 -12.68
N LEU A 496 31.93 -17.88 -13.40
CA LEU A 496 31.45 -16.81 -14.24
C LEU A 496 31.66 -17.16 -15.71
N TYR A 497 30.60 -17.22 -16.49
CA TYR A 497 30.62 -17.58 -17.89
C TYR A 497 30.57 -16.33 -18.77
N TYR A 498 31.48 -16.25 -19.74
CA TYR A 498 31.62 -15.11 -20.64
C TYR A 498 32.12 -15.57 -22.04
N GLN A 499 31.82 -14.76 -23.09
CA GLN A 499 32.27 -15.06 -24.46
C GLN A 499 33.78 -14.89 -24.60
N LYS A 500 34.46 -15.82 -25.28
CA LYS A 500 35.94 -15.85 -25.44
C LYS A 500 36.57 -14.58 -26.04
N ASN A 501 35.80 -13.83 -26.81
CA ASN A 501 36.22 -12.57 -27.43
C ASN A 501 36.05 -11.33 -26.55
N GLU A 502 35.51 -11.49 -25.34
CA GLU A 502 35.30 -10.42 -24.37
C GLU A 502 36.35 -10.46 -23.25
N ASP A 503 36.61 -9.31 -22.64
CA ASP A 503 37.55 -9.15 -21.51
C ASP A 503 36.82 -8.87 -20.20
N PRO A 504 36.68 -9.85 -19.27
CA PRO A 504 35.98 -9.70 -18.01
C PRO A 504 36.83 -9.12 -16.87
N ASN A 505 38.03 -8.62 -17.12
CA ASN A 505 38.94 -8.18 -16.06
C ASN A 505 38.38 -7.03 -15.21
N LEU A 506 37.59 -6.12 -15.81
CA LEU A 506 36.97 -5.02 -15.08
C LEU A 506 35.88 -5.52 -14.13
N GLU A 507 35.10 -6.51 -14.53
CA GLU A 507 34.06 -7.15 -13.71
C GLU A 507 34.68 -7.88 -12.52
N ILE A 508 35.74 -8.68 -12.77
CA ILE A 508 36.47 -9.40 -11.71
C ILE A 508 37.10 -8.45 -10.71
N TRP A 509 37.76 -7.41 -11.19
CA TRP A 509 38.29 -6.37 -10.30
C TRP A 509 37.17 -5.75 -9.45
N SER A 510 36.05 -5.37 -10.08
CA SER A 510 34.95 -4.69 -9.40
C SER A 510 34.29 -5.58 -8.34
N VAL A 511 34.05 -6.87 -8.63
CA VAL A 511 33.44 -7.77 -7.62
C VAL A 511 34.41 -8.07 -6.49
N SER A 512 35.72 -8.13 -6.76
CA SER A 512 36.75 -8.33 -5.73
C SER A 512 36.78 -7.18 -4.73
N GLU A 513 36.54 -5.94 -5.18
CA GLU A 513 36.40 -4.75 -4.33
C GLU A 513 35.07 -4.66 -3.57
N LYS A 514 34.03 -5.40 -4.00
CA LYS A 514 32.67 -5.28 -3.47
C LYS A 514 32.21 -6.47 -2.63
N LYS A 515 32.94 -7.58 -2.63
CA LYS A 515 32.57 -8.81 -1.92
C LYS A 515 32.68 -8.75 -0.40
N ASP A 516 33.33 -7.72 0.13
CA ASP A 516 33.57 -7.50 1.56
C ASP A 516 32.30 -7.65 2.41
N LEU A 517 31.21 -7.01 1.97
CA LEU A 517 29.93 -7.08 2.69
C LEU A 517 29.35 -8.49 2.71
N PHE A 518 29.49 -9.26 1.61
CA PHE A 518 29.03 -10.62 1.52
C PHE A 518 29.82 -11.54 2.47
N GLU A 519 31.15 -11.47 2.40
CA GLU A 519 32.04 -12.30 3.21
C GLU A 519 31.83 -12.08 4.71
N VAL A 520 31.68 -10.80 5.13
CA VAL A 520 31.39 -10.46 6.53
C VAL A 520 29.97 -10.90 6.95
N THR A 521 28.97 -10.74 6.06
CA THR A 521 27.58 -11.02 6.40
C THR A 521 27.32 -12.53 6.58
N PHE A 522 27.93 -13.36 5.73
CA PHE A 522 27.75 -14.81 5.72
C PHE A 522 28.91 -15.57 6.40
N ASN A 523 29.91 -14.85 6.90
CA ASN A 523 31.12 -15.42 7.51
C ASN A 523 31.76 -16.49 6.62
N THR A 524 31.93 -16.18 5.32
CA THR A 524 32.44 -17.10 4.31
C THR A 524 33.27 -16.34 3.29
N ASN A 525 34.24 -17.01 2.65
CA ASN A 525 35.01 -16.44 1.54
C ASN A 525 34.23 -16.64 0.23
N LEU A 526 34.26 -15.63 -0.66
CA LEU A 526 33.70 -15.67 -2.00
C LEU A 526 34.81 -15.63 -3.04
N GLU A 527 34.93 -16.70 -3.84
CA GLU A 527 35.93 -16.85 -4.87
C GLU A 527 35.25 -16.89 -6.25
N PHE A 528 35.86 -16.19 -7.23
CA PHE A 528 35.33 -16.12 -8.61
C PHE A 528 36.28 -16.83 -9.57
N HIS A 529 35.70 -17.68 -10.46
CA HIS A 529 36.42 -18.46 -11.44
C HIS A 529 35.87 -18.17 -12.83
N LEU A 530 36.73 -17.76 -13.75
CA LEU A 530 36.36 -17.42 -15.12
C LEU A 530 36.27 -18.65 -16.01
N HIS A 531 35.17 -18.79 -16.76
CA HIS A 531 34.89 -19.86 -17.70
C HIS A 531 34.49 -19.29 -19.05
N PRO A 532 35.41 -19.20 -20.01
CA PRO A 532 35.10 -18.78 -21.38
C PRO A 532 34.21 -19.82 -22.08
N ILE A 533 33.16 -19.36 -22.77
CA ILE A 533 32.21 -20.18 -23.54
C ILE A 533 32.24 -19.85 -25.04
#